data_5059b1c31c34caa47367df9ff9caabf8
#
_entry.id   5059b1c31c34caa47367df9ff9caabf8
#
_cell.length_a   1.000
_cell.length_b   1.000
_cell.length_c   1.000
_cell.angle_alpha   90.00
_cell.angle_beta   90.00
_cell.angle_gamma   90.00
#
_symmetry.space_group_name_H-M   'P 1'
#
loop_
_entity.id
_entity.type
_entity.pdbx_description
1 polymer ?
#
loop_
_entity_poly.entity_id
_entity_poly.type
_entity_poly.pdbx_seq_one_letter_code
_entity_poly.pdbx_strand_id
1 'polypeptide(L)'
;DKLQNSTEGYNAQEVADEIRNTMQSHAGVFRTQALMDEGVQKIMALAPKVEQIHLADKSAVFNTARIEALEVANLYEVAKATMISASLRHECRGAHMVVDYEHPADYEPAPLGRNDSEWMKHTLWYSEGNKVVYKPVRKQPLTVDYCVPRVRTF
;
A
#
# COMPACT_ATOMS: atom_id res chain seq x y z
N ASP A 1 -18.70 19.37 0.88
CA ASP A 1 -20.09 18.91 0.93
C ASP A 1 -20.57 18.10 -0.27
N LYS A 2 -19.62 17.54 -1.04
CA LYS A 2 -19.90 16.67 -2.20
C LYS A 2 -20.80 15.48 -1.82
N LEU A 3 -20.47 14.78 -0.71
CA LEU A 3 -21.27 13.65 -0.20
C LEU A 3 -22.70 14.04 0.18
N GLN A 4 -22.87 15.19 0.84
CA GLN A 4 -24.19 15.67 1.26
C GLN A 4 -25.10 15.95 0.08
N ASN A 5 -24.54 16.42 -1.02
CA ASN A 5 -25.26 16.81 -2.23
C ASN A 5 -25.34 15.69 -3.29
N SER A 6 -24.74 14.51 -3.03
CA SER A 6 -24.79 13.39 -3.97
C SER A 6 -26.21 12.86 -4.12
N THR A 7 -26.69 12.64 -5.34
CA THR A 7 -28.02 12.08 -5.64
C THR A 7 -27.94 10.64 -6.10
N GLU A 8 -26.82 10.28 -6.70
CA GLU A 8 -26.52 8.93 -7.22
C GLU A 8 -25.03 8.65 -7.13
N GLY A 9 -24.63 7.40 -7.26
CA GLY A 9 -23.23 6.99 -7.22
C GLY A 9 -23.05 5.60 -6.61
N TYR A 10 -21.83 5.31 -6.18
CA TYR A 10 -21.43 4.02 -5.65
C TYR A 10 -21.70 3.91 -4.14
N ASN A 11 -22.01 2.70 -3.68
CA ASN A 11 -22.10 2.40 -2.27
C ASN A 11 -20.71 2.39 -1.62
N ALA A 12 -20.55 3.06 -0.49
CA ALA A 12 -19.27 3.18 0.20
C ALA A 12 -18.70 1.81 0.61
N GLN A 13 -19.53 0.91 1.14
CA GLN A 13 -19.10 -0.43 1.57
C GLN A 13 -18.63 -1.28 0.38
N GLU A 14 -19.34 -1.24 -0.74
CA GLU A 14 -18.95 -1.98 -1.96
C GLU A 14 -17.59 -1.50 -2.49
N VAL A 15 -17.36 -0.18 -2.52
CA VAL A 15 -16.07 0.38 -2.92
C VAL A 15 -14.97 -0.01 -1.95
N ALA A 16 -15.23 0.02 -0.64
CA ALA A 16 -14.27 -0.42 0.37
C ALA A 16 -13.90 -1.90 0.21
N ASP A 17 -14.86 -2.75 -0.10
CA ASP A 17 -14.63 -4.18 -0.29
C ASP A 17 -13.85 -4.45 -1.59
N GLU A 18 -14.09 -3.70 -2.67
CA GLU A 18 -13.26 -3.77 -3.88
C GLU A 18 -11.81 -3.39 -3.60
N ILE A 19 -11.57 -2.32 -2.81
CA ILE A 19 -10.22 -1.91 -2.39
C ILE A 19 -9.55 -3.04 -1.59
N ARG A 20 -10.22 -3.57 -0.55
CA ARG A 20 -9.68 -4.64 0.31
C ARG A 20 -9.37 -5.91 -0.48
N ASN A 21 -10.29 -6.33 -1.34
CA ASN A 21 -10.10 -7.53 -2.18
C ASN A 21 -8.95 -7.34 -3.16
N THR A 22 -8.79 -6.17 -3.76
CA THR A 22 -7.66 -5.85 -4.63
C THR A 22 -6.35 -5.91 -3.86
N MET A 23 -6.28 -5.30 -2.67
CA MET A 23 -5.08 -5.35 -1.82
C MET A 23 -4.75 -6.78 -1.38
N GLN A 24 -5.74 -7.57 -0.98
CA GLN A 24 -5.54 -8.96 -0.56
C GLN A 24 -5.01 -9.83 -1.70
N SER A 25 -5.52 -9.64 -2.91
CA SER A 25 -5.15 -10.47 -4.07
C SER A 25 -3.81 -10.07 -4.68
N HIS A 26 -3.41 -8.80 -4.62
CA HIS A 26 -2.26 -8.27 -5.34
C HIS A 26 -1.10 -7.80 -4.46
N ALA A 27 -1.36 -7.56 -3.16
CA ALA A 27 -0.36 -7.20 -2.16
C ALA A 27 -0.47 -8.05 -0.89
N GLY A 28 -0.92 -9.30 -1.03
CA GLY A 28 -1.00 -10.28 0.05
C GLY A 28 0.37 -10.68 0.59
N VAL A 29 0.44 -11.84 1.25
CA VAL A 29 1.67 -12.34 1.90
C VAL A 29 2.75 -12.68 0.86
N PHE A 30 2.39 -13.47 -0.15
CA PHE A 30 3.28 -13.84 -1.25
C PHE A 30 2.95 -13.03 -2.48
N ARG A 31 3.92 -12.30 -2.98
CA ARG A 31 3.78 -11.35 -4.08
C ARG A 31 4.62 -11.76 -5.27
N THR A 32 4.18 -11.41 -6.46
CA THR A 32 5.01 -11.38 -7.66
C THR A 32 5.00 -9.98 -8.24
N GLN A 33 6.02 -9.61 -9.01
CA GLN A 33 6.06 -8.31 -9.66
C GLN A 33 4.82 -8.11 -10.55
N ALA A 34 4.47 -9.13 -11.33
CA ALA A 34 3.31 -9.07 -12.22
C ALA A 34 1.98 -8.82 -11.47
N LEU A 35 1.77 -9.50 -10.32
CA LEU A 35 0.59 -9.27 -9.49
C LEU A 35 0.54 -7.85 -8.91
N MET A 36 1.68 -7.33 -8.45
CA MET A 36 1.74 -5.97 -7.90
C MET A 36 1.48 -4.92 -8.98
N ASP A 37 2.02 -5.10 -10.18
CA ASP A 37 1.80 -4.18 -11.30
C ASP A 37 0.34 -4.18 -11.76
N GLU A 38 -0.30 -5.34 -11.82
CA GLU A 38 -1.74 -5.46 -12.05
C GLU A 38 -2.54 -4.79 -10.91
N GLY A 39 -2.10 -4.99 -9.66
CA GLY A 39 -2.70 -4.36 -8.49
C GLY A 39 -2.66 -2.84 -8.54
N VAL A 40 -1.54 -2.25 -8.98
CA VAL A 40 -1.44 -0.80 -9.22
C VAL A 40 -2.50 -0.34 -10.21
N GLN A 41 -2.65 -1.03 -11.34
CA GLN A 41 -3.65 -0.68 -12.35
C GLN A 41 -5.08 -0.76 -11.78
N LYS A 42 -5.40 -1.84 -11.05
CA LYS A 42 -6.72 -2.04 -10.44
C LYS A 42 -7.03 -0.98 -9.37
N ILE A 43 -6.10 -0.70 -8.48
CA ILE A 43 -6.29 0.35 -7.46
C ILE A 43 -6.50 1.72 -8.13
N MET A 44 -5.70 2.06 -9.13
CA MET A 44 -5.86 3.32 -9.84
C MET A 44 -7.21 3.43 -10.56
N ALA A 45 -7.74 2.32 -11.09
CA ALA A 45 -9.04 2.28 -11.74
C ALA A 45 -10.22 2.51 -10.77
N LEU A 46 -10.03 2.38 -9.46
CA LEU A 46 -11.07 2.64 -8.45
C LEU A 46 -11.25 4.13 -8.14
N ALA A 47 -10.34 5.01 -8.58
CA ALA A 47 -10.43 6.44 -8.29
C ALA A 47 -11.79 7.06 -8.63
N PRO A 48 -12.39 6.85 -9.82
CA PRO A 48 -13.70 7.41 -10.14
C PRO A 48 -14.82 6.92 -9.21
N LYS A 49 -14.76 5.65 -8.77
CA LYS A 49 -15.74 5.10 -7.83
C LYS A 49 -15.65 5.77 -6.46
N VAL A 50 -14.43 5.94 -5.95
CA VAL A 50 -14.18 6.65 -4.69
C VAL A 50 -14.68 8.09 -4.74
N GLU A 51 -14.46 8.77 -5.86
CA GLU A 51 -14.91 10.14 -6.05
C GLU A 51 -16.44 10.28 -6.18
N GLN A 52 -17.13 9.23 -6.61
CA GLN A 52 -18.57 9.21 -6.87
C GLN A 52 -19.34 8.39 -5.83
N ILE A 53 -18.82 8.27 -4.61
CA ILE A 53 -19.56 7.64 -3.53
C ILE A 53 -20.83 8.45 -3.24
N HIS A 54 -21.93 7.72 -3.18
CA HIS A 54 -23.23 8.28 -2.83
C HIS A 54 -23.57 8.01 -1.37
N LEU A 55 -24.10 9.04 -0.70
CA LEU A 55 -24.61 8.96 0.67
C LEU A 55 -26.15 9.00 0.64
N ALA A 56 -26.78 7.87 0.93
CA ALA A 56 -28.24 7.78 0.97
C ALA A 56 -28.83 8.49 2.20
N ASP A 57 -28.21 8.29 3.36
CA ASP A 57 -28.60 8.97 4.60
C ASP A 57 -28.03 10.41 4.63
N LYS A 58 -28.91 11.39 4.58
CA LYS A 58 -28.56 12.81 4.62
C LYS A 58 -28.71 13.45 6.00
N SER A 59 -28.94 12.65 7.04
CA SER A 59 -29.07 13.17 8.41
C SER A 59 -27.81 13.91 8.85
N ALA A 60 -28.00 14.99 9.63
CA ALA A 60 -26.90 15.81 10.12
C ALA A 60 -26.30 15.29 11.43
N VAL A 61 -27.03 14.44 12.16
CA VAL A 61 -26.69 13.97 13.50
C VAL A 61 -26.56 12.44 13.49
N PHE A 62 -25.52 11.92 14.12
CA PHE A 62 -25.21 10.48 14.22
C PHE A 62 -25.21 9.74 12.87
N ASN A 63 -24.70 10.37 11.82
CA ASN A 63 -24.63 9.79 10.48
C ASN A 63 -23.36 8.95 10.34
N THR A 64 -23.41 7.67 10.72
CA THR A 64 -22.31 6.72 10.58
C THR A 64 -21.98 6.42 9.12
N ALA A 65 -22.98 6.37 8.24
CA ALA A 65 -22.77 6.17 6.79
C ALA A 65 -21.91 7.29 6.17
N ARG A 66 -22.03 8.52 6.67
CA ARG A 66 -21.18 9.65 6.26
C ARG A 66 -19.73 9.43 6.71
N ILE A 67 -19.53 8.95 7.95
CA ILE A 67 -18.18 8.65 8.45
C ILE A 67 -17.55 7.54 7.62
N GLU A 68 -18.25 6.44 7.39
CA GLU A 68 -17.80 5.33 6.54
C GLU A 68 -17.42 5.79 5.13
N ALA A 69 -18.24 6.63 4.49
CA ALA A 69 -17.93 7.17 3.17
C ALA A 69 -16.64 8.02 3.14
N LEU A 70 -16.38 8.79 4.20
CA LEU A 70 -15.14 9.56 4.36
C LEU A 70 -13.93 8.65 4.61
N GLU A 71 -14.11 7.58 5.39
CA GLU A 71 -13.06 6.60 5.65
C GLU A 71 -12.64 5.83 4.40
N VAL A 72 -13.56 5.59 3.44
CA VAL A 72 -13.22 4.94 2.16
C VAL A 72 -12.21 5.78 1.36
N ALA A 73 -12.33 7.10 1.37
CA ALA A 73 -11.37 7.97 0.70
C ALA A 73 -9.97 7.84 1.33
N ASN A 74 -9.90 7.79 2.67
CA ASN A 74 -8.64 7.56 3.39
C ASN A 74 -8.08 6.17 3.13
N LEU A 75 -8.93 5.13 3.15
CA LEU A 75 -8.56 3.76 2.84
C LEU A 75 -7.95 3.65 1.42
N TYR A 76 -8.56 4.33 0.45
CA TYR A 76 -8.08 4.36 -0.92
C TYR A 76 -6.69 5.00 -1.04
N GLU A 77 -6.44 6.15 -0.38
CA GLU A 77 -5.13 6.80 -0.41
C GLU A 77 -4.03 5.92 0.21
N VAL A 78 -4.31 5.25 1.33
CA VAL A 78 -3.36 4.34 1.97
C VAL A 78 -3.12 3.09 1.11
N ALA A 79 -4.16 2.52 0.52
CA ALA A 79 -4.05 1.36 -0.37
C ALA A 79 -3.22 1.71 -1.62
N LYS A 80 -3.48 2.85 -2.24
CA LYS A 80 -2.73 3.37 -3.39
C LYS A 80 -1.25 3.57 -3.05
N ALA A 81 -0.95 4.25 -1.96
CA ALA A 81 0.42 4.46 -1.48
C ALA A 81 1.15 3.14 -1.24
N THR A 82 0.48 2.18 -0.60
CA THR A 82 1.04 0.85 -0.29
C THR A 82 1.30 0.05 -1.56
N MET A 83 0.34 -0.03 -2.47
CA MET A 83 0.45 -0.82 -3.70
C MET A 83 1.57 -0.27 -4.61
N ILE A 84 1.60 1.04 -4.85
CA ILE A 84 2.63 1.69 -5.68
C ILE A 84 4.01 1.52 -5.05
N SER A 85 4.14 1.73 -3.74
CA SER A 85 5.42 1.59 -3.04
C SER A 85 5.91 0.14 -3.05
N ALA A 86 5.01 -0.84 -2.94
CA ALA A 86 5.36 -2.25 -3.00
C ALA A 86 5.82 -2.66 -4.41
N SER A 87 5.08 -2.28 -5.45
CA SER A 87 5.44 -2.59 -6.85
C SER A 87 6.81 -2.03 -7.24
N LEU A 88 7.18 -0.85 -6.74
CA LEU A 88 8.46 -0.21 -7.04
C LEU A 88 9.63 -0.68 -6.17
N ARG A 89 9.39 -1.54 -5.18
CA ARG A 89 10.45 -2.05 -4.31
C ARG A 89 10.90 -3.46 -4.71
N HIS A 90 11.97 -3.54 -5.47
CA HIS A 90 12.46 -4.77 -6.08
C HIS A 90 13.42 -5.54 -5.15
N GLU A 91 12.93 -5.95 -4.00
CA GLU A 91 13.64 -6.78 -3.03
C GLU A 91 12.66 -7.50 -2.10
N CYS A 92 13.14 -8.39 -1.25
CA CYS A 92 12.41 -8.89 -0.09
C CYS A 92 12.93 -8.21 1.18
N ARG A 93 12.00 -7.64 2.02
CA ARG A 93 12.38 -7.02 3.30
C ARG A 93 11.20 -7.02 4.28
N GLY A 94 11.41 -7.61 5.43
CA GLY A 94 10.36 -7.74 6.45
C GLY A 94 9.16 -8.51 5.88
N ALA A 95 7.96 -7.94 5.96
CA ALA A 95 6.75 -8.54 5.40
C ALA A 95 6.61 -8.36 3.88
N HIS A 96 7.50 -7.61 3.23
CA HIS A 96 7.51 -7.47 1.78
C HIS A 96 8.25 -8.66 1.18
N MET A 97 7.51 -9.72 0.87
CA MET A 97 8.01 -10.96 0.28
C MET A 97 7.59 -11.02 -1.18
N VAL A 98 8.57 -11.02 -2.09
CA VAL A 98 8.34 -11.10 -3.54
C VAL A 98 9.04 -12.34 -4.06
N VAL A 99 8.24 -13.29 -4.53
CA VAL A 99 8.72 -14.62 -4.96
C VAL A 99 9.74 -14.52 -6.09
N ASP A 100 9.59 -13.54 -6.96
CA ASP A 100 10.51 -13.32 -8.10
C ASP A 100 11.95 -12.96 -7.67
N TYR A 101 12.13 -12.52 -6.42
CA TYR A 101 13.42 -12.12 -5.87
C TYR A 101 13.98 -13.13 -4.85
N GLU A 102 13.29 -14.24 -4.60
CA GLU A 102 13.81 -15.32 -3.79
C GLU A 102 14.99 -15.97 -4.52
N HIS A 103 16.10 -16.15 -3.81
CA HIS A 103 17.18 -16.97 -4.29
C HIS A 103 16.81 -18.46 -4.22
N PRO A 104 17.34 -19.32 -5.10
CA PRO A 104 17.22 -20.76 -4.97
C PRO A 104 17.66 -21.24 -3.58
N ALA A 105 17.05 -22.33 -3.09
CA ALA A 105 17.29 -22.86 -1.75
C ALA A 105 18.74 -23.28 -1.50
N ASP A 106 19.55 -23.45 -2.53
CA ASP A 106 20.96 -23.81 -2.51
C ASP A 106 21.91 -22.61 -2.49
N TYR A 107 21.38 -21.38 -2.48
CA TYR A 107 22.19 -20.16 -2.42
C TYR A 107 22.54 -19.81 -0.95
N GLU A 108 23.83 -20.01 -0.60
CA GLU A 108 24.37 -19.67 0.72
C GLU A 108 25.28 -18.41 0.65
N PRO A 109 25.20 -17.47 1.59
CA PRO A 109 24.20 -17.30 2.66
C PRO A 109 23.02 -16.45 2.20
N ALA A 110 21.87 -17.05 2.16
CA ALA A 110 20.67 -16.34 1.73
C ALA A 110 20.19 -15.32 2.77
N PRO A 111 20.06 -14.03 2.43
CA PRO A 111 18.78 -13.37 2.69
C PRO A 111 17.95 -13.47 1.43
N LEU A 112 16.88 -14.24 1.48
CA LEU A 112 15.90 -14.39 0.42
C LEU A 112 15.56 -13.01 -0.19
N GLY A 113 16.18 -12.67 -1.31
CA GLY A 113 15.91 -11.44 -2.06
C GLY A 113 16.21 -10.10 -1.38
N ARG A 114 16.80 -10.09 -0.17
CA ARG A 114 17.18 -8.83 0.50
C ARG A 114 18.41 -8.22 -0.17
N ASN A 115 18.33 -6.93 -0.48
CA ASN A 115 19.41 -6.19 -1.13
C ASN A 115 19.75 -4.91 -0.37
N ASP A 116 20.66 -5.02 0.63
CA ASP A 116 21.05 -3.89 1.47
C ASP A 116 21.90 -2.85 0.72
N SER A 117 22.60 -3.23 -0.33
CA SER A 117 23.44 -2.30 -1.09
C SER A 117 22.60 -1.29 -1.88
N GLU A 118 21.47 -1.72 -2.38
CA GLU A 118 20.57 -0.88 -3.18
C GLU A 118 19.38 -0.36 -2.38
N TRP A 119 18.80 -1.23 -1.53
CA TRP A 119 17.48 -0.98 -0.93
C TRP A 119 17.50 -0.62 0.58
N MET A 120 18.67 -0.35 1.19
CA MET A 120 18.73 0.19 2.56
C MET A 120 18.31 1.67 2.57
N LYS A 121 17.07 1.90 2.17
CA LYS A 121 16.46 3.24 2.03
C LYS A 121 14.96 3.20 2.37
N HIS A 122 14.45 4.32 2.86
CA HIS A 122 13.02 4.53 3.02
C HIS A 122 12.38 4.81 1.66
N THR A 123 11.21 4.25 1.44
CA THR A 123 10.33 4.61 0.33
C THR A 123 9.37 5.68 0.82
N LEU A 124 9.32 6.82 0.16
CA LEU A 124 8.45 7.95 0.47
C LEU A 124 7.52 8.16 -0.72
N TRP A 125 6.23 8.00 -0.50
CA TRP A 125 5.21 8.26 -1.49
C TRP A 125 4.55 9.62 -1.24
N TYR A 126 4.28 10.35 -2.32
CA TYR A 126 3.57 11.62 -2.31
C TYR A 126 2.30 11.46 -3.16
N SER A 127 1.15 11.89 -2.63
CA SER A 127 -0.14 11.78 -3.32
C SER A 127 -0.18 12.60 -4.61
N GLU A 128 0.49 13.74 -4.63
CA GLU A 128 0.62 14.58 -5.82
C GLU A 128 1.43 13.85 -6.91
N GLY A 129 0.74 13.48 -7.98
CA GLY A 129 1.33 12.74 -9.09
C GLY A 129 1.76 11.29 -8.77
N ASN A 130 1.38 10.74 -7.62
CA ASN A 130 1.82 9.42 -7.13
C ASN A 130 3.35 9.24 -7.14
N LYS A 131 4.06 10.31 -6.82
CA LYS A 131 5.51 10.35 -6.90
C LYS A 131 6.15 9.54 -5.77
N VAL A 132 7.10 8.67 -6.11
CA VAL A 132 7.92 7.94 -5.14
C VAL A 132 9.33 8.49 -5.16
N VAL A 133 9.89 8.74 -3.97
CA VAL A 133 11.29 9.10 -3.77
C VAL A 133 11.91 8.24 -2.68
N TYR A 134 13.22 8.17 -2.62
CA TYR A 134 13.94 7.36 -1.66
C TYR A 134 14.83 8.22 -0.78
N LYS A 135 14.89 7.87 0.51
CA LYS A 135 15.74 8.52 1.51
C LYS A 135 16.64 7.48 2.18
N PRO A 136 17.96 7.67 2.23
CA PRO A 136 18.86 6.74 2.92
C PRO A 136 18.47 6.55 4.39
N VAL A 137 18.59 5.30 4.87
CA VAL A 137 18.42 4.99 6.30
C VAL A 137 19.62 5.56 7.08
N ARG A 138 19.34 6.27 8.18
CA ARG A 138 20.37 6.65 9.14
C ARG A 138 20.76 5.42 9.96
N LYS A 139 21.93 4.88 9.71
CA LYS A 139 22.42 3.67 10.39
C LYS A 139 22.97 3.98 11.80
N GLN A 140 23.47 5.18 12.03
CA GLN A 140 23.90 5.63 13.34
C GLN A 140 22.79 6.45 14.01
N PRO A 141 22.13 5.95 15.05
CA PRO A 141 21.17 6.72 15.84
C PRO A 141 21.84 7.85 16.59
N LEU A 142 21.05 8.85 17.04
CA LEU A 142 21.56 10.01 17.75
C LEU A 142 21.87 9.74 19.24
N THR A 143 21.09 8.86 19.87
CA THR A 143 21.05 8.71 21.32
C THR A 143 21.15 7.26 21.82
N VAL A 144 21.22 6.29 20.91
CA VAL A 144 21.32 4.88 21.25
C VAL A 144 22.48 4.23 20.48
N ASP A 145 22.92 3.05 20.94
CA ASP A 145 24.00 2.33 20.30
C ASP A 145 23.68 1.92 18.86
N TYR A 146 24.74 1.86 18.06
CA TYR A 146 24.61 1.39 16.67
C TYR A 146 24.22 -0.08 16.63
N CYS A 147 23.13 -0.39 15.91
CA CYS A 147 22.71 -1.75 15.65
C CYS A 147 23.09 -2.15 14.23
N VAL A 148 23.96 -3.13 14.11
CA VAL A 148 24.34 -3.67 12.79
C VAL A 148 23.12 -4.31 12.12
N PRO A 149 22.79 -3.91 10.88
CA PRO A 149 21.72 -4.57 10.12
C PRO A 149 22.00 -6.08 9.98
N ARG A 150 21.03 -6.90 10.35
CA ARG A 150 21.12 -8.37 10.27
C ARG A 150 19.94 -8.92 9.48
N VAL A 151 20.19 -10.03 8.81
CA VAL A 151 19.12 -10.83 8.24
C VAL A 151 18.28 -11.39 9.38
N ARG A 152 16.97 -11.29 9.26
CA ARG A 152 16.05 -11.90 10.22
C ARG A 152 15.90 -13.37 9.86
N THR A 153 16.23 -14.22 10.79
CA THR A 153 15.95 -15.66 10.74
C THR A 153 14.73 -15.96 11.62
N PHE A 154 13.88 -16.87 11.19
CA PHE A 154 12.72 -17.36 11.93
C PHE A 154 13.02 -18.73 12.51
#